data_8d1c42f0f0244976650c1ddd8a36d5d8
#
_entry.id   8d1c42f0f0244976650c1ddd8a36d5d8
#
_cell.length_a   1.000
_cell.length_b   1.000
_cell.length_c   1.000
_cell.angle_alpha   90.00
_cell.angle_beta   90.00
_cell.angle_gamma   90.00
#
_symmetry.space_group_name_H-M   'P 1'
#
loop_
_entity.id
_entity.type
_entity.pdbx_description
1 polymer ?
#
loop_
_entity_poly.entity_id
_entity_poly.type
_entity_poly.pdbx_seq_one_letter_code
_entity_poly.pdbx_strand_id
1 'polypeptide(L)'
;MAVIVGGVGTTHVPSIGRAIAEKKHNDPYWKPFFKGFDYVHYWLARTKPNVAVVFYNDHGLNFFLDKLPTFAIGAANEYRSEDEGWAFRFRARSRETRRCHGT
;
A
#
# COMPACT_ATOMS: atom_id res chain seq x y z
N MET A 1 1.80 3.81 26.80
CA MET A 1 0.50 3.25 26.41
C MET A 1 0.28 3.52 24.93
N ALA A 2 -0.11 2.51 24.14
CA ALA A 2 -0.40 2.70 22.71
C ALA A 2 -1.78 3.33 22.53
N VAL A 3 -1.93 4.24 21.57
CA VAL A 3 -3.18 4.93 21.25
C VAL A 3 -3.44 4.78 19.75
N ILE A 4 -4.66 4.40 19.39
CA ILE A 4 -5.10 4.40 17.99
C ILE A 4 -5.45 5.84 17.61
N VAL A 5 -4.72 6.39 16.65
CA VAL A 5 -4.89 7.77 16.19
C VAL A 5 -5.78 7.91 14.96
N GLY A 6 -6.14 6.81 14.34
CA GLY A 6 -7.06 6.78 13.21
C GLY A 6 -6.93 5.52 12.37
N GLY A 7 -7.75 5.43 11.33
CA GLY A 7 -7.75 4.34 10.37
C GLY A 7 -8.16 4.83 8.99
N VAL A 8 -7.67 4.16 7.96
CA VAL A 8 -7.99 4.42 6.55
C VAL A 8 -8.35 3.11 5.90
N GLY A 9 -9.47 3.09 5.19
CA GLY A 9 -9.88 1.97 4.35
C GLY A 9 -9.77 2.37 2.88
N THR A 10 -9.21 1.50 2.06
CA THR A 10 -9.14 1.70 0.61
C THR A 10 -9.21 0.38 -0.12
N THR A 11 -9.51 0.44 -1.40
CA THR A 11 -9.39 -0.71 -2.30
C THR A 11 -8.00 -0.76 -2.93
N HIS A 12 -7.56 -1.95 -3.34
CA HIS A 12 -6.26 -2.17 -4.00
C HIS A 12 -6.41 -3.00 -5.27
N VAL A 13 -7.43 -2.73 -6.07
CA VAL A 13 -7.61 -3.42 -7.35
C VAL A 13 -6.47 -3.12 -8.33
N PRO A 14 -6.07 -4.06 -9.20
CA PRO A 14 -4.93 -3.91 -10.12
C PRO A 14 -5.01 -2.67 -11.02
N SER A 15 -6.23 -2.25 -11.39
CA SER A 15 -6.44 -1.05 -12.21
C SER A 15 -5.92 0.26 -11.56
N ILE A 16 -5.87 0.31 -10.23
CA ILE A 16 -5.29 1.46 -9.50
C ILE A 16 -3.78 1.49 -9.70
N GLY A 17 -3.11 0.36 -9.55
CA GLY A 17 -1.68 0.26 -9.81
C GLY A 17 -1.32 0.68 -11.23
N ARG A 18 -2.12 0.26 -12.22
CA ARG A 18 -1.99 0.70 -13.60
C ARG A 18 -2.19 2.20 -13.77
N ALA A 19 -3.21 2.78 -13.13
CA ALA A 19 -3.48 4.22 -13.20
C ALA A 19 -2.33 5.05 -12.58
N ILE A 20 -1.69 4.55 -11.52
CA ILE A 20 -0.50 5.16 -10.91
C ILE A 20 0.68 5.10 -11.88
N ALA A 21 0.96 3.92 -12.46
CA ALA A 21 2.06 3.71 -13.40
C ALA A 21 1.92 4.59 -14.66
N GLU A 22 0.70 4.72 -15.17
CA GLU A 22 0.37 5.56 -16.33
C GLU A 22 0.18 7.06 -15.97
N LYS A 23 0.41 7.45 -14.71
CA LYS A 23 0.28 8.84 -14.21
C LYS A 23 -1.08 9.47 -14.48
N LYS A 24 -2.15 8.70 -14.37
CA LYS A 24 -3.52 9.13 -14.65
C LYS A 24 -4.18 9.96 -13.53
N HIS A 25 -3.41 10.64 -12.72
CA HIS A 25 -3.93 11.44 -11.58
C HIS A 25 -4.89 12.56 -12.03
N ASN A 26 -4.71 13.10 -13.23
CA ASN A 26 -5.55 14.15 -13.79
C ASN A 26 -6.62 13.64 -14.78
N ASP A 27 -6.66 12.36 -15.05
CA ASP A 27 -7.69 11.76 -15.87
C ASP A 27 -9.07 11.96 -15.22
N PRO A 28 -10.11 12.40 -15.95
CA PRO A 28 -11.43 12.68 -15.39
C PRO A 28 -12.03 11.51 -14.62
N TYR A 29 -11.76 10.29 -15.05
CA TYR A 29 -12.24 9.08 -14.38
C TYR A 29 -11.49 8.82 -13.07
N TRP A 30 -10.16 9.00 -13.04
CA TRP A 30 -9.33 8.70 -11.89
C TRP A 30 -9.15 9.84 -10.90
N LYS A 31 -9.33 11.07 -11.34
CA LYS A 31 -9.13 12.28 -10.54
C LYS A 31 -9.89 12.30 -9.20
N PRO A 32 -11.18 11.91 -9.13
CA PRO A 32 -11.88 11.86 -7.84
C PRO A 32 -11.27 10.87 -6.85
N PHE A 33 -10.82 9.72 -7.35
CA PHE A 33 -10.15 8.71 -6.54
C PHE A 33 -8.84 9.25 -5.95
N PHE A 34 -7.95 9.78 -6.78
CA PHE A 34 -6.67 10.31 -6.29
C PHE A 34 -6.85 11.52 -5.37
N LYS A 35 -7.82 12.38 -5.64
CA LYS A 35 -8.15 13.51 -4.77
C LYS A 35 -8.56 13.08 -3.36
N GLY A 36 -9.19 11.91 -3.22
CA GLY A 36 -9.52 11.35 -1.91
C GLY A 36 -8.28 11.08 -1.05
N PHE A 37 -7.13 10.80 -1.64
CA PHE A 37 -5.88 10.58 -0.92
C PHE A 37 -5.22 11.86 -0.41
N ASP A 38 -5.56 13.03 -0.94
CA ASP A 38 -5.02 14.31 -0.47
C ASP A 38 -5.34 14.51 1.02
N TYR A 39 -6.56 14.15 1.43
CA TYR A 39 -6.96 14.20 2.83
C TYR A 39 -6.16 13.21 3.70
N VAL A 40 -5.93 12.00 3.20
CA VAL A 40 -5.14 10.97 3.91
C VAL A 40 -3.71 11.44 4.10
N HIS A 41 -3.09 12.01 3.06
CA HIS A 41 -1.74 12.58 3.15
C HIS A 41 -1.66 13.71 4.16
N TYR A 42 -2.63 14.61 4.14
CA TYR A 42 -2.72 15.70 5.11
C TYR A 42 -2.86 15.20 6.55
N TRP A 43 -3.75 14.23 6.76
CA TRP A 43 -3.94 13.61 8.06
C TRP A 43 -2.68 12.91 8.56
N LEU A 44 -2.01 12.12 7.74
CA LEU A 44 -0.75 11.46 8.07
C LEU A 44 0.35 12.47 8.44
N ALA A 45 0.46 13.55 7.66
CA ALA A 45 1.45 14.60 7.93
C ALA A 45 1.23 15.31 9.27
N ARG A 46 -0.02 15.45 9.69
CA ARG A 46 -0.36 16.05 10.99
C ARG A 46 -0.20 15.09 12.15
N THR A 47 -0.68 13.87 11.99
CA THR A 47 -0.78 12.88 13.07
C THR A 47 0.55 12.20 13.33
N LYS A 48 1.36 12.02 12.29
CA LYS A 48 2.69 11.39 12.34
C LYS A 48 2.67 10.09 13.17
N PRO A 49 1.87 9.09 12.79
CA PRO A 49 1.79 7.84 13.55
C PRO A 49 3.16 7.15 13.59
N ASN A 50 3.50 6.55 14.72
CA ASN A 50 4.75 5.81 14.87
C ASN A 50 4.69 4.41 14.26
N VAL A 51 3.49 3.83 14.20
CA VAL A 51 3.25 2.47 13.71
C VAL A 51 2.04 2.48 12.80
N ALA A 52 2.13 1.78 11.68
CA ALA A 52 1.01 1.45 10.81
C ALA A 52 0.74 -0.06 10.88
N VAL A 53 -0.49 -0.44 11.15
CA VAL A 53 -0.96 -1.82 11.03
C VAL A 53 -1.79 -1.91 9.76
N VAL A 54 -1.35 -2.73 8.82
CA VAL A 54 -2.01 -2.91 7.52
C VAL A 54 -2.71 -4.25 7.48
N PHE A 55 -4.02 -4.25 7.25
CA PHE A 55 -4.82 -5.44 7.04
C PHE A 55 -5.11 -5.59 5.54
N TYR A 56 -4.77 -6.72 4.96
CA TYR A 56 -5.04 -7.01 3.56
C TYR A 56 -5.16 -8.52 3.33
N ASN A 57 -5.66 -8.90 2.17
CA ASN A 57 -5.69 -10.30 1.75
C ASN A 57 -4.44 -10.62 0.94
N ASP A 58 -3.79 -11.75 1.25
CA ASP A 58 -2.77 -12.31 0.38
C ASP A 58 -3.45 -12.92 -0.87
N HIS A 59 -2.91 -12.62 -2.04
CA HIS A 59 -3.44 -13.09 -3.32
C HIS A 59 -2.61 -14.26 -3.88
N GLY A 60 -2.09 -15.12 -3.01
CA GLY A 60 -1.30 -16.29 -3.40
C GLY A 60 0.17 -15.94 -3.73
N LEU A 61 0.66 -14.83 -3.19
CA LEU A 61 2.07 -14.41 -3.36
C LEU A 61 2.98 -14.97 -2.29
N ASN A 62 2.51 -14.99 -1.06
CA ASN A 62 3.28 -15.46 0.10
C ASN A 62 2.77 -16.81 0.62
N PHE A 63 1.48 -17.06 0.49
CA PHE A 63 0.84 -18.27 0.96
C PHE A 63 0.08 -18.95 -0.16
N PHE A 64 0.32 -20.26 -0.31
CA PHE A 64 -0.34 -21.08 -1.32
C PHE A 64 -1.41 -21.96 -0.67
N LEU A 65 -2.32 -22.49 -1.46
CA LEU A 65 -3.48 -23.24 -1.01
C LEU A 65 -3.13 -24.47 -0.13
N ASP A 66 -1.93 -25.01 -0.28
CA ASP A 66 -1.43 -26.13 0.52
C ASP A 66 -0.94 -25.72 1.92
N LYS A 67 -0.68 -24.43 2.13
CA LYS A 67 -0.14 -23.87 3.38
C LYS A 67 -0.76 -22.51 3.73
N LEU A 68 -2.07 -22.40 3.64
CA LEU A 68 -2.77 -21.15 3.92
C LEU A 68 -3.08 -21.06 5.43
N PRO A 69 -2.44 -20.15 6.18
CA PRO A 69 -2.82 -19.90 7.56
C PRO A 69 -4.14 -19.12 7.61
N THR A 70 -4.89 -19.25 8.69
CA THR A 70 -6.09 -18.43 8.90
C THR A 70 -5.74 -16.96 9.01
N PHE A 71 -4.65 -16.63 9.70
CA PHE A 71 -4.08 -15.29 9.81
C PHE A 71 -2.55 -15.38 9.79
N ALA A 72 -1.92 -14.35 9.24
CA ALA A 72 -0.48 -14.16 9.30
C ALA A 72 -0.16 -12.73 9.73
N ILE A 73 0.89 -12.57 10.51
CA ILE A 73 1.41 -11.24 10.88
C ILE A 73 2.81 -11.12 10.29
N GLY A 74 2.98 -10.15 9.41
CA GLY A 74 4.29 -9.80 8.88
C GLY A 74 4.94 -8.73 9.76
N ALA A 75 6.17 -8.98 10.20
CA ALA A 75 7.00 -8.00 10.88
C ALA A 75 8.42 -8.13 10.36
N ALA A 76 8.88 -7.15 9.61
CA ALA A 76 10.21 -7.13 9.04
C ALA A 76 10.84 -5.75 9.18
N ASN A 77 12.18 -5.72 9.19
CA ASN A 77 12.92 -4.45 9.24
C ASN A 77 12.76 -3.62 7.97
N GLU A 78 12.48 -4.29 6.85
CA GLU A 78 12.29 -3.64 5.55
C GLU A 78 11.20 -4.36 4.77
N TYR A 79 10.37 -3.59 4.08
CA TYR A 79 9.42 -4.08 3.10
C TYR A 79 9.74 -3.48 1.74
N ARG A 80 9.68 -4.31 0.70
CA ARG A 80 9.78 -3.86 -0.68
C ARG A 80 8.38 -3.69 -1.23
N SER A 81 8.15 -2.63 -2.00
CA SER A 81 6.97 -2.56 -2.84
C SER A 81 7.14 -3.58 -3.96
N GLU A 82 6.36 -4.62 -3.91
CA GLU A 82 6.29 -5.65 -4.96
C GLU A 82 4.96 -5.49 -5.69
N ASP A 83 4.99 -5.78 -6.99
CA ASP A 83 3.82 -5.82 -7.82
C ASP A 83 3.24 -7.25 -7.79
N GLU A 84 1.94 -7.39 -7.72
CA GLU A 84 1.23 -8.68 -7.75
C GLU A 84 1.36 -9.43 -9.09
N GLY A 85 2.30 -9.05 -9.94
CA GLY A 85 2.60 -9.74 -11.21
C GLY A 85 1.63 -9.45 -12.34
N TRP A 86 0.60 -8.66 -12.13
CA TRP A 86 -0.33 -8.22 -13.17
C TRP A 86 0.24 -7.13 -14.06
N ALA A 87 1.31 -6.48 -13.61
CA ALA A 87 2.02 -5.46 -14.36
C ALA A 87 3.27 -6.01 -15.07
N PHE A 88 3.21 -7.17 -15.68
CA PHE A 88 4.30 -7.74 -16.47
C PHE A 88 4.84 -6.81 -17.58
N ARG A 89 4.19 -5.69 -17.81
CA ARG A 89 4.60 -4.67 -18.79
C ARG A 89 5.02 -3.34 -18.17
N PHE A 90 4.85 -3.14 -16.88
CA PHE A 90 5.15 -1.86 -16.22
C PHE A 90 6.23 -2.03 -15.16
N ARG A 91 7.44 -2.34 -15.61
CA ARG A 91 8.63 -2.21 -14.78
C ARG A 91 8.90 -0.73 -14.55
N ALA A 92 8.09 -0.09 -13.71
CA ALA A 92 8.47 1.18 -13.13
C ALA A 92 9.69 0.89 -12.25
N ARG A 93 10.85 1.37 -12.67
CA ARG A 93 12.06 1.41 -11.84
C ARG A 93 11.85 2.42 -10.74
N SER A 94 11.12 2.05 -9.71
CA SER A 94 11.17 2.77 -8.44
C SER A 94 11.90 1.88 -7.43
N ARG A 95 13.23 1.95 -7.48
CA ARG A 95 14.06 1.57 -6.34
C ARG A 95 13.86 2.64 -5.26
N GLU A 96 12.80 2.55 -4.54
CA GLU A 96 12.64 3.32 -3.32
C GLU A 96 12.63 2.36 -2.14
N THR A 97 13.83 1.96 -1.72
CA THR A 97 14.04 1.36 -0.41
C THR A 97 13.76 2.43 0.64
N ARG A 98 12.56 2.47 1.16
CA ARG A 98 12.30 3.27 2.35
C ARG A 98 12.85 2.50 3.54
N ARG A 99 14.02 2.93 4.02
CA ARG A 99 14.52 2.50 5.33
C ARG A 99 13.62 3.14 6.38
N CYS A 100 12.93 2.33 7.14
CA CYS A 100 12.37 2.78 8.40
C CYS A 100 13.54 2.94 9.38
N HIS A 101 14.05 4.16 9.55
CA HIS A 101 14.98 4.44 10.62
C HIS A 101 14.18 4.45 11.92
N GLY A 102 14.26 3.35 12.67
CA GLY A 102 13.96 3.35 14.10
C GLY A 102 15.11 4.03 14.84
N THR A 103 14.83 5.10 15.50
CA THR A 103 15.62 5.64 16.61
C THR A 103 15.02 5.19 17.91
#